data_68d39b960f17dacb2386a6c5a6d8fef7
#
_entry.id   68d39b960f17dacb2386a6c5a6d8fef7
#
_cell.length_a   1.000
_cell.length_b   1.000
_cell.length_c   1.000
_cell.angle_alpha   90.00
_cell.angle_beta   90.00
_cell.angle_gamma   90.00
#
_symmetry.space_group_name_H-M   'P 1'
#
loop_
_entity.id
_entity.type
_entity.pdbx_description
1 polymer ?
#
loop_
_entity_poly.entity_id
_entity_poly.type
_entity_poly.pdbx_seq_one_letter_code
_entity_poly.pdbx_strand_id
1 'polypeptide(L)'
;GLCVEMDPRKFSILSFLYQQFSKVNLSKTKVTPLNIHLILEANNVPKEFDLLNLDIDSYDLEIMRKILKENFRPKVISMEINEKIPPPIFFNTKYDENDDWTVEDNFYGCSITAAADVLSRNGYIIESLQYNNLICLRKDLTNESTEYKNIKTIYNEGYKNKSDRTNLFPWNKNVDCLLNMKPSEVISFLDKHFYSYRGKYNMYIKKD
;
A
#
# COMPACT_ATOMS: atom_id res chain seq x y z
N GLY A 1 -5.58 -13.71 15.47
CA GLY A 1 -4.97 -13.00 14.34
C GLY A 1 -4.30 -13.95 13.37
N LEU A 2 -3.94 -13.44 12.19
CA LEU A 2 -3.15 -14.15 11.19
C LEU A 2 -1.94 -13.30 10.84
N CYS A 3 -0.74 -13.89 10.85
CA CYS A 3 0.48 -13.30 10.30
C CYS A 3 0.97 -14.16 9.14
N VAL A 4 1.33 -13.51 8.04
CA VAL A 4 1.83 -14.16 6.82
C VAL A 4 3.21 -13.61 6.50
N GLU A 5 4.18 -14.49 6.28
CA GLU A 5 5.56 -14.12 5.95
C GLU A 5 6.15 -15.16 5.01
N MET A 6 6.80 -14.71 3.93
CA MET A 6 7.40 -15.61 2.95
C MET A 6 8.87 -15.94 3.24
N ASP A 7 9.62 -15.00 3.82
CA ASP A 7 11.03 -15.20 4.12
C ASP A 7 11.21 -16.22 5.26
N PRO A 8 12.01 -17.28 5.05
CA PRO A 8 12.19 -18.33 6.07
C PRO A 8 12.80 -17.82 7.37
N ARG A 9 13.70 -16.83 7.33
CA ARG A 9 14.37 -16.30 8.52
C ARG A 9 13.42 -15.41 9.31
N LYS A 10 12.72 -14.50 8.62
CA LYS A 10 11.69 -13.64 9.24
C LYS A 10 10.56 -14.51 9.83
N PHE A 11 10.11 -15.53 9.09
CA PHE A 11 9.09 -16.47 9.57
C PHE A 11 9.53 -17.24 10.83
N SER A 12 10.80 -17.64 10.90
CA SER A 12 11.33 -18.31 12.10
C SER A 12 11.28 -17.39 13.32
N ILE A 13 11.64 -16.11 13.16
CA ILE A 13 11.54 -15.11 14.24
C ILE A 13 10.07 -14.90 14.64
N LEU A 14 9.19 -14.76 13.66
CA LEU A 14 7.74 -14.62 13.87
C LEU A 14 7.19 -15.82 14.66
N SER A 15 7.57 -17.05 14.28
CA SER A 15 7.15 -18.27 14.95
C SER A 15 7.63 -18.32 16.42
N PHE A 16 8.86 -17.90 16.67
CA PHE A 16 9.39 -17.81 18.03
C PHE A 16 8.64 -16.79 18.88
N LEU A 17 8.36 -15.61 18.33
CA LEU A 17 7.65 -14.54 19.04
C LEU A 17 6.21 -14.92 19.41
N TYR A 18 5.53 -15.63 18.54
CA TYR A 18 4.10 -15.95 18.70
C TYR A 18 3.81 -17.37 19.18
N GLN A 19 4.83 -18.21 19.47
CA GLN A 19 4.66 -19.61 19.85
C GLN A 19 3.72 -19.86 21.04
N GLN A 20 3.62 -18.90 21.96
CA GLN A 20 2.77 -19.00 23.16
C GLN A 20 1.38 -18.34 22.99
N PHE A 21 1.09 -17.80 21.82
CA PHE A 21 -0.19 -17.11 21.55
C PHE A 21 -1.12 -18.02 20.72
N SER A 22 -1.94 -18.83 21.37
CA SER A 22 -2.84 -19.80 20.72
C SER A 22 -3.86 -19.19 19.76
N LYS A 23 -4.10 -17.87 19.83
CA LYS A 23 -5.02 -17.13 18.95
C LYS A 23 -4.34 -16.50 17.73
N VAL A 24 -3.07 -16.79 17.49
CA VAL A 24 -2.31 -16.27 16.36
C VAL A 24 -1.96 -17.43 15.44
N ASN A 25 -2.52 -17.40 14.24
CA ASN A 25 -2.16 -18.30 13.16
C ASN A 25 -0.96 -17.74 12.40
N LEU A 26 -0.06 -18.61 11.97
CA LEU A 26 1.10 -18.23 11.17
C LEU A 26 1.07 -18.99 9.85
N SER A 27 1.29 -18.30 8.75
CA SER A 27 1.34 -18.87 7.41
C SER A 27 2.65 -18.49 6.73
N LYS A 28 3.46 -19.50 6.37
CA LYS A 28 4.71 -19.30 5.62
C LYS A 28 4.41 -19.40 4.13
N THR A 29 4.10 -18.28 3.50
CA THR A 29 3.78 -18.26 2.07
C THR A 29 3.99 -16.88 1.45
N LYS A 30 4.31 -16.84 0.15
CA LYS A 30 4.28 -15.60 -0.66
C LYS A 30 2.82 -15.22 -0.90
N VAL A 31 2.43 -14.04 -0.48
CA VAL A 31 1.10 -13.48 -0.76
C VAL A 31 1.05 -12.97 -2.20
N THR A 32 -0.01 -13.33 -2.92
CA THR A 32 -0.25 -12.88 -4.30
C THR A 32 -1.74 -12.56 -4.49
N PRO A 33 -2.13 -11.78 -5.51
CA PRO A 33 -3.54 -11.58 -5.83
C PRO A 33 -4.29 -12.88 -6.15
N LEU A 34 -3.57 -13.94 -6.53
CA LEU A 34 -4.17 -15.23 -6.86
C LEU A 34 -4.51 -16.07 -5.62
N ASN A 35 -3.75 -15.94 -4.53
CA ASN A 35 -3.87 -16.81 -3.37
C ASN A 35 -4.36 -16.14 -2.08
N ILE A 36 -4.36 -14.80 -1.99
CA ILE A 36 -4.69 -14.12 -0.71
C ILE A 36 -6.05 -14.55 -0.14
N HIS A 37 -7.07 -14.71 -0.98
CA HIS A 37 -8.39 -15.13 -0.51
C HIS A 37 -8.36 -16.56 0.08
N LEU A 38 -7.61 -17.47 -0.52
CA LEU A 38 -7.42 -18.84 -0.02
C LEU A 38 -6.68 -18.84 1.32
N ILE A 39 -5.67 -17.99 1.47
CA ILE A 39 -4.92 -17.85 2.73
C ILE A 39 -5.86 -17.36 3.84
N LEU A 40 -6.69 -16.35 3.58
CA LEU A 40 -7.64 -15.84 4.55
C LEU A 40 -8.70 -16.89 4.93
N GLU A 41 -9.26 -17.59 3.95
CA GLU A 41 -10.28 -18.64 4.16
C GLU A 41 -9.70 -19.85 4.90
N ALA A 42 -8.53 -20.35 4.50
CA ALA A 42 -7.87 -21.48 5.15
C ALA A 42 -7.52 -21.21 6.63
N ASN A 43 -7.33 -19.95 6.99
CA ASN A 43 -7.08 -19.53 8.37
C ASN A 43 -8.34 -19.04 9.11
N ASN A 44 -9.53 -19.28 8.54
CA ASN A 44 -10.81 -18.89 9.11
C ASN A 44 -10.91 -17.40 9.48
N VAL A 45 -10.28 -16.51 8.68
CA VAL A 45 -10.39 -15.07 8.87
C VAL A 45 -11.83 -14.65 8.55
N PRO A 46 -12.55 -14.02 9.47
CA PRO A 46 -13.92 -13.58 9.21
C PRO A 46 -13.95 -12.53 8.09
N LYS A 47 -15.07 -12.43 7.37
CA LYS A 47 -15.21 -11.41 6.32
C LYS A 47 -15.11 -9.99 6.86
N GLU A 48 -15.56 -9.75 8.11
CA GLU A 48 -15.34 -8.52 8.84
C GLU A 48 -14.35 -8.76 9.99
N PHE A 49 -13.30 -7.96 10.05
CA PHE A 49 -12.26 -8.01 11.09
C PHE A 49 -11.71 -6.61 11.37
N ASP A 50 -10.95 -6.48 12.46
CA ASP A 50 -10.61 -5.15 12.97
C ASP A 50 -9.52 -4.46 12.15
N LEU A 51 -8.40 -5.14 11.90
CA LEU A 51 -7.22 -4.54 11.27
C LEU A 51 -6.64 -5.43 10.19
N LEU A 52 -6.39 -4.83 9.03
CA LEU A 52 -5.50 -5.34 8.00
C LEU A 52 -4.24 -4.47 7.96
N ASN A 53 -3.08 -5.08 8.18
CA ASN A 53 -1.79 -4.48 7.84
C ASN A 53 -1.26 -5.18 6.59
N LEU A 54 -1.04 -4.42 5.53
CA LEU A 54 -0.57 -4.90 4.23
C LEU A 54 0.68 -4.14 3.83
N ASP A 55 1.80 -4.84 3.76
CA ASP A 55 3.12 -4.32 3.44
C ASP A 55 3.94 -5.49 2.90
N ILE A 56 3.98 -5.60 1.57
CA ILE A 56 4.64 -6.70 0.85
C ILE A 56 5.65 -6.21 -0.19
N ASP A 57 5.98 -4.92 -0.15
CA ASP A 57 6.98 -4.27 -1.02
C ASP A 57 6.72 -4.41 -2.54
N SER A 58 5.48 -4.71 -2.97
CA SER A 58 5.26 -4.99 -4.40
C SER A 58 3.87 -4.62 -4.94
N TYR A 59 2.88 -5.49 -4.79
CA TYR A 59 1.55 -5.35 -5.44
C TYR A 59 0.43 -5.09 -4.43
N ASP A 60 0.71 -4.34 -3.40
CA ASP A 60 -0.18 -4.11 -2.27
C ASP A 60 -1.59 -3.73 -2.71
N LEU A 61 -1.72 -2.83 -3.70
CA LEU A 61 -3.01 -2.42 -4.21
C LEU A 61 -3.76 -3.55 -4.95
N GLU A 62 -3.06 -4.43 -5.64
CA GLU A 62 -3.68 -5.56 -6.32
C GLU A 62 -4.16 -6.62 -5.31
N ILE A 63 -3.39 -6.84 -4.23
CA ILE A 63 -3.82 -7.67 -3.09
C ILE A 63 -5.07 -7.05 -2.46
N MET A 64 -5.04 -5.74 -2.18
CA MET A 64 -6.18 -5.02 -1.61
C MET A 64 -7.43 -5.14 -2.48
N ARG A 65 -7.31 -4.94 -3.80
CA ARG A 65 -8.42 -5.13 -4.76
C ARG A 65 -9.03 -6.53 -4.63
N LYS A 66 -8.18 -7.55 -4.53
CA LYS A 66 -8.64 -8.93 -4.41
C LYS A 66 -9.34 -9.17 -3.08
N ILE A 67 -8.79 -8.71 -1.97
CA ILE A 67 -9.40 -8.78 -0.63
C ILE A 67 -10.81 -8.18 -0.66
N LEU A 68 -10.94 -6.96 -1.17
CA LEU A 68 -12.22 -6.26 -1.25
C LEU A 68 -13.21 -6.93 -2.22
N LYS A 69 -12.74 -7.46 -3.35
CA LYS A 69 -13.56 -8.20 -4.32
C LYS A 69 -14.16 -9.47 -3.70
N GLU A 70 -13.43 -10.13 -2.81
CA GLU A 70 -13.87 -11.34 -2.09
C GLU A 70 -14.70 -11.00 -0.83
N ASN A 71 -15.17 -9.75 -0.72
CA ASN A 71 -16.00 -9.26 0.38
C ASN A 71 -15.37 -9.34 1.77
N PHE A 72 -14.05 -9.35 1.87
CA PHE A 72 -13.41 -9.07 3.14
C PHE A 72 -13.46 -7.56 3.41
N ARG A 73 -13.85 -7.19 4.63
CA ARG A 73 -14.11 -5.80 5.03
C ARG A 73 -13.45 -5.47 6.38
N PRO A 74 -12.13 -5.27 6.41
CA PRO A 74 -11.46 -4.80 7.62
C PRO A 74 -12.02 -3.44 8.06
N LYS A 75 -12.08 -3.19 9.36
CA LYS A 75 -12.50 -1.89 9.89
C LYS A 75 -11.44 -0.81 9.66
N VAL A 76 -10.18 -1.19 9.85
CA VAL A 76 -9.00 -0.34 9.65
C VAL A 76 -8.06 -1.03 8.67
N ILE A 77 -7.50 -0.26 7.74
CA ILE A 77 -6.46 -0.70 6.82
C ILE A 77 -5.22 0.15 7.07
N SER A 78 -4.09 -0.51 7.29
CA SER A 78 -2.75 0.05 7.17
C SER A 78 -2.13 -0.57 5.92
N MET A 79 -1.75 0.24 4.94
CA MET A 79 -1.21 -0.26 3.68
C MET A 79 0.00 0.57 3.24
N GLU A 80 1.07 -0.12 2.83
CA GLU A 80 2.21 0.55 2.22
C GLU A 80 1.83 1.16 0.87
N ILE A 81 2.36 2.37 0.62
CA ILE A 81 2.27 3.04 -0.67
C ILE A 81 3.67 3.49 -1.13
N ASN A 82 3.80 3.78 -2.41
CA ASN A 82 4.97 4.45 -2.95
C ASN A 82 4.85 5.97 -2.68
N GLU A 83 5.37 6.39 -1.55
CA GLU A 83 5.29 7.75 -1.03
C GLU A 83 6.04 8.79 -1.88
N LYS A 84 6.94 8.33 -2.77
CA LYS A 84 7.72 9.18 -3.66
C LYS A 84 6.89 9.79 -4.78
N ILE A 85 5.76 9.15 -5.11
CA ILE A 85 4.90 9.57 -6.22
C ILE A 85 3.77 10.48 -5.70
N PRO A 86 3.90 11.81 -5.89
CA PRO A 86 2.98 12.77 -5.30
C PRO A 86 1.60 12.77 -5.99
N PRO A 87 0.54 13.16 -5.27
CA PRO A 87 -0.75 13.42 -5.90
C PRO A 87 -0.63 14.66 -6.85
N PRO A 88 -1.40 14.70 -7.95
CA PRO A 88 -2.48 13.81 -8.32
C PRO A 88 -2.09 12.65 -9.27
N ILE A 89 -0.86 12.16 -9.20
CA ILE A 89 -0.40 11.08 -10.07
C ILE A 89 -1.01 9.77 -9.62
N PHE A 90 -1.79 9.13 -10.49
CA PHE A 90 -2.17 7.75 -10.36
C PHE A 90 -1.02 6.88 -10.83
N PHE A 91 -0.51 6.03 -9.96
CA PHE A 91 0.50 5.03 -10.27
C PHE A 91 0.13 3.73 -9.57
N ASN A 92 0.24 2.62 -10.28
CA ASN A 92 0.05 1.29 -9.71
C ASN A 92 0.83 0.26 -10.53
N THR A 93 1.62 -0.56 -9.87
CA THR A 93 2.28 -1.72 -10.47
C THR A 93 1.25 -2.78 -10.84
N LYS A 94 1.43 -3.44 -11.97
CA LYS A 94 0.61 -4.58 -12.38
C LYS A 94 1.21 -5.86 -11.81
N TYR A 95 0.37 -6.76 -11.35
CA TYR A 95 0.82 -8.08 -10.93
C TYR A 95 1.34 -8.88 -12.14
N ASP A 96 2.52 -9.43 -11.98
CA ASP A 96 3.09 -10.43 -12.88
C ASP A 96 3.68 -11.57 -12.03
N GLU A 97 3.25 -12.79 -12.31
CA GLU A 97 3.67 -13.99 -11.58
C GLU A 97 5.17 -14.26 -11.68
N ASN A 98 5.78 -13.82 -12.78
CA ASN A 98 7.19 -14.06 -13.09
C ASN A 98 8.10 -12.92 -12.64
N ASP A 99 7.57 -11.84 -12.07
CA ASP A 99 8.39 -10.72 -11.62
C ASP A 99 8.89 -10.93 -10.18
N ASP A 100 10.20 -11.00 -10.05
CA ASP A 100 10.88 -10.81 -8.78
C ASP A 100 11.20 -9.31 -8.64
N TRP A 101 10.32 -8.60 -7.96
CA TRP A 101 10.49 -7.17 -7.73
C TRP A 101 11.67 -6.91 -6.79
N THR A 102 12.55 -6.02 -7.23
CA THR A 102 13.55 -5.41 -6.35
C THR A 102 13.15 -3.97 -6.09
N VAL A 103 13.20 -3.52 -4.84
CA VAL A 103 12.91 -2.13 -4.45
C VAL A 103 13.99 -1.14 -4.89
N GLU A 104 15.06 -1.61 -5.52
CA GLU A 104 16.27 -0.84 -5.84
C GLU A 104 16.01 0.36 -6.74
N ASP A 105 15.02 0.26 -7.66
CA ASP A 105 14.71 1.32 -8.62
C ASP A 105 13.52 2.20 -8.22
N ASN A 106 13.06 2.13 -6.98
CA ASN A 106 11.84 2.79 -6.52
C ASN A 106 10.56 2.36 -7.26
N PHE A 107 10.61 1.24 -7.99
CA PHE A 107 9.49 0.71 -8.76
C PHE A 107 8.74 -0.35 -7.96
N TYR A 108 7.73 0.05 -7.20
CA TYR A 108 6.87 -0.84 -6.42
C TYR A 108 5.54 -0.18 -6.06
N GLY A 109 4.59 -0.97 -5.62
CA GLY A 109 3.38 -0.54 -4.95
C GLY A 109 2.47 0.38 -5.78
N CYS A 110 1.90 1.35 -5.12
CA CYS A 110 0.99 2.31 -5.72
C CYS A 110 1.13 3.70 -5.09
N SER A 111 0.75 4.74 -5.83
CA SER A 111 0.65 6.09 -5.27
C SER A 111 -0.53 6.23 -4.31
N ILE A 112 -0.49 7.23 -3.43
CA ILE A 112 -1.63 7.60 -2.58
C ILE A 112 -2.90 7.87 -3.41
N THR A 113 -2.77 8.45 -4.60
CA THR A 113 -3.88 8.71 -5.51
C THR A 113 -4.55 7.43 -5.99
N ALA A 114 -3.77 6.41 -6.33
CA ALA A 114 -4.29 5.12 -6.76
C ALA A 114 -4.96 4.36 -5.61
N ALA A 115 -4.34 4.36 -4.43
CA ALA A 115 -4.91 3.77 -3.22
C ALA A 115 -6.25 4.43 -2.85
N ALA A 116 -6.29 5.76 -2.83
CA ALA A 116 -7.49 6.52 -2.52
C ALA A 116 -8.64 6.24 -3.52
N ASP A 117 -8.32 6.14 -4.83
CA ASP A 117 -9.33 5.82 -5.84
C ASP A 117 -10.00 4.47 -5.61
N VAL A 118 -9.21 3.46 -5.29
CA VAL A 118 -9.72 2.11 -5.02
C VAL A 118 -10.49 2.06 -3.71
N LEU A 119 -9.92 2.59 -2.65
CA LEU A 119 -10.47 2.47 -1.29
C LEU A 119 -11.75 3.29 -1.13
N SER A 120 -11.82 4.51 -1.68
CA SER A 120 -13.02 5.33 -1.61
C SER A 120 -14.23 4.70 -2.32
N ARG A 121 -14.00 4.08 -3.48
CA ARG A 121 -15.06 3.33 -4.21
C ARG A 121 -15.55 2.09 -3.46
N ASN A 122 -14.77 1.60 -2.50
CA ASN A 122 -15.11 0.45 -1.66
C ASN A 122 -15.57 0.84 -0.25
N GLY A 123 -15.92 2.10 -0.02
CA GLY A 123 -16.48 2.57 1.25
C GLY A 123 -15.46 2.82 2.35
N TYR A 124 -14.22 3.15 1.97
CA TYR A 124 -13.18 3.57 2.92
C TYR A 124 -12.85 5.06 2.75
N ILE A 125 -12.44 5.68 3.83
CA ILE A 125 -11.86 7.02 3.85
C ILE A 125 -10.37 6.93 4.14
N ILE A 126 -9.61 7.86 3.59
CA ILE A 126 -8.20 8.01 3.93
C ILE A 126 -8.13 8.92 5.15
N GLU A 127 -7.67 8.37 6.26
CA GLU A 127 -7.54 9.08 7.52
C GLU A 127 -6.22 9.85 7.61
N SER A 128 -5.12 9.16 7.35
CA SER A 128 -3.79 9.76 7.44
C SER A 128 -2.76 8.99 6.61
N LEU A 129 -1.62 9.62 6.45
CA LEU A 129 -0.40 9.00 5.93
C LEU A 129 0.70 9.16 6.99
N GLN A 130 1.40 8.07 7.29
CA GLN A 130 2.58 8.06 8.15
C GLN A 130 3.76 7.54 7.33
N TYR A 131 4.47 8.48 6.71
CA TYR A 131 5.52 8.24 5.72
C TYR A 131 5.00 7.44 4.51
N ASN A 132 5.26 6.15 4.42
CA ASN A 132 4.79 5.24 3.38
C ASN A 132 3.56 4.42 3.80
N ASN A 133 3.12 4.50 5.05
CA ASN A 133 1.97 3.77 5.56
C ASN A 133 0.69 4.60 5.52
N LEU A 134 -0.23 4.22 4.66
CA LEU A 134 -1.55 4.83 4.51
C LEU A 134 -2.53 4.19 5.48
N ILE A 135 -3.18 5.00 6.31
CA ILE A 135 -4.21 4.55 7.25
C ILE A 135 -5.59 4.91 6.71
N CYS A 136 -6.45 3.90 6.62
CA CYS A 136 -7.81 4.06 6.12
C CYS A 136 -8.82 3.48 7.09
N LEU A 137 -9.97 4.11 7.17
CA LEU A 137 -11.09 3.69 8.01
C LEU A 137 -12.30 3.33 7.14
N ARG A 138 -13.03 2.31 7.53
CA ARG A 138 -14.32 2.01 6.90
C ARG A 138 -15.32 3.11 7.21
N LYS A 139 -15.94 3.65 6.16
CA LYS A 139 -16.75 4.88 6.25
C LYS A 139 -17.96 4.77 7.19
N ASP A 140 -18.59 3.59 7.26
CA ASP A 140 -19.72 3.33 8.14
C ASP A 140 -19.39 3.35 9.64
N LEU A 141 -18.09 3.39 9.98
CA LEU A 141 -17.60 3.48 11.36
C LEU A 141 -17.22 4.91 11.77
N THR A 142 -17.36 5.86 10.85
CA THR A 142 -17.03 7.27 11.10
C THR A 142 -18.31 8.08 11.38
N ASN A 143 -18.19 9.16 12.15
CA ASN A 143 -19.30 10.06 12.42
C ASN A 143 -19.61 10.92 11.19
N GLU A 144 -20.89 11.28 11.01
CA GLU A 144 -21.34 12.16 9.91
C GLU A 144 -20.68 13.54 9.92
N SER A 145 -20.20 14.00 11.08
CA SER A 145 -19.52 15.29 11.26
C SER A 145 -18.00 15.24 10.98
N THR A 146 -17.46 14.10 10.54
CA THR A 146 -16.02 13.97 10.27
C THR A 146 -15.67 14.76 9.01
N GLU A 147 -14.90 15.84 9.15
CA GLU A 147 -14.31 16.54 8.01
C GLU A 147 -13.18 15.68 7.40
N TYR A 148 -13.36 15.32 6.14
CA TYR A 148 -12.36 14.54 5.42
C TYR A 148 -11.33 15.45 4.77
N LYS A 149 -10.08 15.27 5.15
CA LYS A 149 -8.96 15.95 4.50
C LYS A 149 -8.84 15.48 3.04
N ASN A 150 -8.51 16.39 2.15
CA ASN A 150 -8.17 16.00 0.79
C ASN A 150 -6.82 15.26 0.74
N ILE A 151 -6.63 14.46 -0.28
CA ILE A 151 -5.46 13.58 -0.45
C ILE A 151 -4.14 14.38 -0.47
N LYS A 152 -4.14 15.57 -1.07
CA LYS A 152 -2.96 16.44 -1.12
C LYS A 152 -2.55 16.94 0.28
N THR A 153 -3.52 17.28 1.12
CA THR A 153 -3.27 17.66 2.52
C THR A 153 -2.70 16.50 3.30
N ILE A 154 -3.34 15.32 3.22
CA ILE A 154 -2.87 14.09 3.87
C ILE A 154 -1.44 13.75 3.45
N TYR A 155 -1.15 13.84 2.15
CA TYR A 155 0.20 13.58 1.62
C TYR A 155 1.23 14.59 2.12
N ASN A 156 0.88 15.88 2.13
CA ASN A 156 1.80 16.92 2.59
C ASN A 156 2.12 16.75 4.09
N GLU A 157 1.11 16.54 4.93
CA GLU A 157 1.28 16.34 6.36
C GLU A 157 2.00 15.03 6.71
N GLY A 158 1.67 13.96 5.98
CA GLY A 158 2.14 12.61 6.29
C GLY A 158 3.52 12.28 5.74
N TYR A 159 3.94 12.91 4.65
CA TYR A 159 5.22 12.65 4.02
C TYR A 159 5.98 13.91 3.58
N LYS A 160 5.44 14.72 2.64
CA LYS A 160 6.20 15.78 1.98
C LYS A 160 6.84 16.77 2.96
N ASN A 161 6.09 17.19 3.99
CA ASN A 161 6.52 18.20 4.96
C ASN A 161 7.22 17.62 6.20
N LYS A 162 7.41 16.29 6.27
CA LYS A 162 8.18 15.66 7.35
C LYS A 162 9.65 16.03 7.23
N SER A 163 10.19 16.72 8.25
CA SER A 163 11.57 17.21 8.25
C SER A 163 12.63 16.11 8.30
N ASP A 164 12.28 14.96 8.84
CA ASP A 164 13.15 13.80 9.05
C ASP A 164 13.04 12.74 7.93
N ARG A 165 12.15 12.92 6.94
CA ARG A 165 11.90 11.92 5.88
C ARG A 165 13.16 11.54 5.09
N THR A 166 14.05 12.48 4.84
CA THR A 166 15.30 12.24 4.10
C THR A 166 16.31 11.43 4.92
N ASN A 167 16.22 11.49 6.24
CA ASN A 167 17.05 10.68 7.15
C ASN A 167 16.48 9.26 7.29
N LEU A 168 15.16 9.14 7.35
CA LEU A 168 14.48 7.84 7.46
C LEU A 168 14.50 7.07 6.13
N PHE A 169 14.44 7.77 4.99
CA PHE A 169 14.41 7.20 3.65
C PHE A 169 15.55 7.76 2.77
N PRO A 170 16.82 7.52 3.13
CA PRO A 170 17.96 8.08 2.41
C PRO A 170 18.07 7.60 0.94
N TRP A 171 17.48 6.45 0.63
CA TRP A 171 17.41 5.89 -0.72
C TRP A 171 16.46 6.66 -1.65
N ASN A 172 15.57 7.52 -1.11
CA ASN A 172 14.66 8.36 -1.90
C ASN A 172 15.34 9.61 -2.50
N LYS A 173 16.60 9.86 -2.17
CA LYS A 173 17.33 11.07 -2.58
C LYS A 173 17.27 11.36 -4.09
N ASN A 174 17.35 10.31 -4.91
CA ASN A 174 17.37 10.45 -6.36
C ASN A 174 16.02 10.86 -6.96
N VAL A 175 14.92 10.67 -6.23
CA VAL A 175 13.55 10.96 -6.66
C VAL A 175 12.88 12.05 -5.83
N ASP A 176 13.57 12.63 -4.86
CA ASP A 176 13.03 13.67 -3.97
C ASP A 176 12.59 14.95 -4.73
N CYS A 177 13.19 15.20 -5.88
CA CYS A 177 12.81 16.29 -6.78
C CYS A 177 11.34 16.21 -7.24
N LEU A 178 10.75 15.01 -7.31
CA LEU A 178 9.34 14.80 -7.73
C LEU A 178 8.35 15.59 -6.87
N LEU A 179 8.67 15.79 -5.59
CA LEU A 179 7.81 16.49 -4.64
C LEU A 179 7.54 17.95 -5.00
N ASN A 180 8.39 18.55 -5.83
CA ASN A 180 8.32 19.97 -6.21
C ASN A 180 8.09 20.18 -7.73
N MET A 181 7.95 19.10 -8.50
CA MET A 181 7.67 19.16 -9.93
C MET A 181 6.17 19.34 -10.20
N LYS A 182 5.85 19.89 -11.37
CA LYS A 182 4.48 19.88 -11.90
C LYS A 182 4.09 18.45 -12.28
N PRO A 183 2.80 18.09 -12.21
CA PRO A 183 2.35 16.72 -12.51
C PRO A 183 2.82 16.17 -13.88
N SER A 184 2.85 17.01 -14.93
CA SER A 184 3.34 16.61 -16.26
C SER A 184 4.84 16.32 -16.27
N GLU A 185 5.62 17.05 -15.45
CA GLU A 185 7.06 16.85 -15.32
C GLU A 185 7.35 15.55 -14.54
N VAL A 186 6.54 15.26 -13.49
CA VAL A 186 6.60 13.99 -12.74
C VAL A 186 6.37 12.81 -13.68
N ILE A 187 5.31 12.85 -14.53
CA ILE A 187 5.07 11.79 -15.52
C ILE A 187 6.28 11.60 -16.44
N SER A 188 6.79 12.71 -17.01
CA SER A 188 7.93 12.64 -17.93
C SER A 188 9.20 12.11 -17.27
N PHE A 189 9.42 12.43 -16.00
CA PHE A 189 10.55 11.89 -15.22
C PHE A 189 10.38 10.39 -14.99
N LEU A 190 9.21 9.98 -14.47
CA LEU A 190 8.94 8.58 -14.14
C LEU A 190 8.90 7.68 -15.39
N ASP A 191 8.41 8.15 -16.52
CA ASP A 191 8.45 7.41 -17.80
C ASP A 191 9.89 7.08 -18.25
N LYS A 192 10.84 7.96 -17.94
CA LYS A 192 12.27 7.71 -18.19
C LYS A 192 12.87 6.81 -17.12
N HIS A 193 12.56 7.10 -15.86
CA HIS A 193 13.09 6.36 -14.71
C HIS A 193 12.64 4.89 -14.71
N PHE A 194 11.38 4.64 -15.06
CA PHE A 194 10.77 3.31 -15.16
C PHE A 194 10.78 2.73 -16.59
N TYR A 195 11.70 3.17 -17.43
CA TYR A 195 11.74 2.73 -18.83
C TYR A 195 11.80 1.20 -18.97
N SER A 196 12.60 0.51 -18.17
CA SER A 196 12.75 -0.95 -18.13
C SER A 196 11.48 -1.69 -17.70
N TYR A 197 10.56 -0.98 -17.04
CA TYR A 197 9.29 -1.54 -16.53
C TYR A 197 8.07 -1.17 -17.40
N ARG A 198 8.28 -0.68 -18.62
CA ARG A 198 7.19 -0.32 -19.52
C ARG A 198 6.20 -1.46 -19.71
N GLY A 199 4.90 -1.15 -19.61
CA GLY A 199 3.83 -2.14 -19.68
C GLY A 199 3.47 -2.81 -18.36
N LYS A 200 4.34 -2.72 -17.34
CA LYS A 200 4.18 -3.34 -16.01
C LYS A 200 3.49 -2.42 -14.99
N TYR A 201 3.05 -1.26 -15.38
CA TYR A 201 2.36 -0.30 -14.51
C TYR A 201 1.29 0.49 -15.27
N ASN A 202 0.40 1.13 -14.51
CA ASN A 202 -0.48 2.18 -15.00
C ASN A 202 -0.05 3.50 -14.37
N MET A 203 0.08 4.55 -15.18
CA MET A 203 0.44 5.88 -14.70
C MET A 203 -0.25 6.96 -15.52
N TYR A 204 -0.89 7.91 -14.82
CA TYR A 204 -1.53 9.07 -15.45
C TYR A 204 -1.83 10.16 -14.41
N ILE A 205 -2.10 11.37 -14.87
CA ILE A 205 -2.61 12.45 -14.00
C ILE A 205 -4.09 12.20 -13.78
N LYS A 206 -4.50 11.95 -12.56
CA LYS A 206 -5.92 11.85 -12.23
C LYS A 206 -6.54 13.23 -12.23
N LYS A 207 -7.62 13.39 -12.99
CA LYS A 207 -8.49 14.58 -12.94
C LYS A 207 -9.50 14.39 -11.82
N ASP A 208 -9.80 15.49 -11.14
CA ASP A 208 -10.84 15.55 -10.10
C ASP A 208 -12.24 15.26 -10.69
#